data_ef3baef41ee3efcf16fd18514b672e44
#
_entry.id   ef3baef41ee3efcf16fd18514b672e44
#
_cell.length_a   1.000
_cell.length_b   1.000
_cell.length_c   1.000
_cell.angle_alpha   90.00
_cell.angle_beta   90.00
_cell.angle_gamma   90.00
#
_symmetry.space_group_name_H-M   'P 1'
#
loop_
_entity.id
_entity.type
_entity.pdbx_description
1 polymer ?
#
loop_
_entity_poly.entity_id
_entity_poly.type
_entity_poly.pdbx_seq_one_letter_code
_entity_poly.pdbx_strand_id
1 'polypeptide(L)'
;MIQSNQQLTLTTSSMAVNKKSKKRILWVCFIAYLLFLSYLLFFSSYFGRAEFGEGEYRYNLTLFQEIGRYYNLGMDRGSWYLFITNVIGNIVVFMPVAIFLRVLVKRCKSVLLTILLCLEMSLFAEVVQLITKVGSFDVDDLLLNTFGGICGIILLAIWRACHGRKKNL
;
A
#
# COMPACT_ATOMS: atom_id res chain seq x y z
N MET A 1 -20.74 -22.34 41.83
CA MET A 1 -21.26 -22.19 40.45
C MET A 1 -21.43 -20.71 40.02
N ILE A 2 -21.94 -19.79 40.86
CA ILE A 2 -22.19 -18.37 40.52
C ILE A 2 -20.87 -17.59 40.33
N GLN A 3 -19.84 -17.79 41.15
CA GLN A 3 -18.55 -17.09 41.04
C GLN A 3 -17.76 -17.47 39.77
N SER A 4 -17.87 -18.71 39.30
CA SER A 4 -17.18 -19.16 38.07
C SER A 4 -17.78 -18.48 36.82
N ASN A 5 -19.09 -18.25 36.79
CA ASN A 5 -19.76 -17.57 35.69
C ASN A 5 -19.44 -16.06 35.65
N GLN A 6 -19.26 -15.40 36.81
CA GLN A 6 -18.85 -13.99 36.85
C GLN A 6 -17.41 -13.81 36.37
N GLN A 7 -16.48 -14.67 36.72
CA GLN A 7 -15.10 -14.59 36.23
C GLN A 7 -15.03 -14.82 34.72
N LEU A 8 -15.82 -15.75 34.17
CA LEU A 8 -15.88 -16.01 32.73
C LEU A 8 -16.41 -14.79 31.94
N THR A 9 -17.44 -14.11 32.46
CA THR A 9 -18.01 -12.91 31.83
C THR A 9 -17.05 -11.73 31.87
N LEU A 10 -16.29 -11.53 32.95
CA LEU A 10 -15.29 -10.47 33.07
C LEU A 10 -14.09 -10.69 32.13
N THR A 11 -13.60 -11.92 32.02
CA THR A 11 -12.51 -12.26 31.10
C THR A 11 -12.91 -12.12 29.65
N THR A 12 -14.09 -12.54 29.25
CA THR A 12 -14.61 -12.40 27.88
C THR A 12 -14.84 -10.93 27.52
N SER A 13 -15.35 -10.11 28.45
CA SER A 13 -15.52 -8.67 28.28
C SER A 13 -14.17 -7.94 28.10
N SER A 14 -13.19 -8.26 28.95
CA SER A 14 -11.82 -7.69 28.85
C SER A 14 -11.14 -8.04 27.52
N MET A 15 -11.25 -9.30 27.07
CA MET A 15 -10.71 -9.72 25.77
C MET A 15 -11.40 -9.02 24.59
N ALA A 16 -12.71 -8.80 24.68
CA ALA A 16 -13.47 -8.12 23.63
C ALA A 16 -13.11 -6.63 23.53
N VAL A 17 -12.92 -5.95 24.67
CA VAL A 17 -12.46 -4.55 24.74
C VAL A 17 -11.06 -4.41 24.15
N ASN A 18 -10.14 -5.32 24.49
CA ASN A 18 -8.78 -5.32 23.94
C ASN A 18 -8.78 -5.51 22.40
N LYS A 19 -9.64 -6.40 21.88
CA LYS A 19 -9.76 -6.63 20.44
C LYS A 19 -10.31 -5.42 19.68
N LYS A 20 -11.28 -4.70 20.23
CA LYS A 20 -11.82 -3.45 19.66
C LYS A 20 -10.77 -2.33 19.67
N SER A 21 -10.03 -2.18 20.77
CA SER A 21 -8.94 -1.19 20.89
C SER A 21 -7.85 -1.42 19.86
N LYS A 22 -7.34 -2.65 19.73
CA LYS A 22 -6.35 -3.02 18.70
C LYS A 22 -6.81 -2.69 17.29
N LYS A 23 -8.09 -2.96 16.98
CA LYS A 23 -8.64 -2.64 15.65
C LYS A 23 -8.70 -1.14 15.40
N ARG A 24 -9.03 -0.32 16.42
CA ARG A 24 -9.02 1.16 16.30
C ARG A 24 -7.61 1.68 16.02
N ILE A 25 -6.62 1.19 16.75
CA ILE A 25 -5.21 1.55 16.54
C ILE A 25 -4.77 1.23 15.10
N LEU A 26 -5.09 0.03 14.60
CA LEU A 26 -4.77 -0.35 13.23
C LEU A 26 -5.44 0.56 12.18
N TRP A 27 -6.67 1.02 12.43
CA TRP A 27 -7.32 2.00 11.55
C TRP A 27 -6.62 3.36 11.58
N VAL A 28 -6.22 3.83 12.75
CA VAL A 28 -5.43 5.08 12.88
C VAL A 28 -4.10 4.96 12.14
N CYS A 29 -3.38 3.84 12.31
CA CYS A 29 -2.14 3.57 11.57
C CYS A 29 -2.38 3.54 10.06
N PHE A 30 -3.48 2.95 9.60
CA PHE A 30 -3.81 2.91 8.17
C PHE A 30 -4.10 4.30 7.61
N ILE A 31 -4.90 5.11 8.31
CA ILE A 31 -5.18 6.48 7.90
C ILE A 31 -3.89 7.32 7.87
N ALA A 32 -3.06 7.23 8.91
CA ALA A 32 -1.77 7.90 8.95
C ALA A 32 -0.87 7.47 7.78
N TYR A 33 -0.89 6.17 7.44
CA TYR A 33 -0.17 5.64 6.30
C TYR A 33 -0.71 6.18 4.96
N LEU A 34 -2.02 6.27 4.79
CA LEU A 34 -2.62 6.86 3.57
C LEU A 34 -2.28 8.34 3.43
N LEU A 35 -2.23 9.10 4.52
CA LEU A 35 -1.78 10.49 4.51
C LEU A 35 -0.29 10.60 4.12
N PHE A 36 0.55 9.73 4.66
CA PHE A 36 1.96 9.65 4.28
C PHE A 36 2.14 9.26 2.80
N LEU A 37 1.40 8.28 2.32
CA LEU A 37 1.39 7.87 0.92
C LEU A 37 0.95 9.02 0.00
N SER A 38 -0.12 9.73 0.38
CA SER A 38 -0.59 10.91 -0.36
C SER A 38 0.49 12.01 -0.39
N TYR A 39 1.20 12.24 0.71
CA TYR A 39 2.33 13.16 0.73
C TYR A 39 3.42 12.74 -0.27
N LEU A 40 3.81 11.47 -0.28
CA LEU A 40 4.81 10.97 -1.22
C LEU A 40 4.36 11.12 -2.68
N LEU A 41 3.10 10.81 -2.97
CA LEU A 41 2.59 10.81 -4.34
C LEU A 41 2.35 12.22 -4.89
N PHE A 42 2.00 13.20 -4.06
CA PHE A 42 1.57 14.53 -4.55
C PHE A 42 2.51 15.67 -4.19
N PHE A 43 3.30 15.54 -3.12
CA PHE A 43 4.08 16.67 -2.59
C PHE A 43 5.59 16.41 -2.53
N SER A 44 6.03 15.17 -2.73
CA SER A 44 7.45 14.85 -2.60
C SER A 44 8.22 15.27 -3.84
N SER A 45 9.09 16.26 -3.69
CA SER A 45 10.03 16.70 -4.74
C SER A 45 11.01 15.61 -5.18
N TYR A 46 11.24 14.60 -4.36
CA TYR A 46 12.07 13.43 -4.70
C TYR A 46 11.55 12.65 -5.92
N PHE A 47 10.25 12.72 -6.19
CA PHE A 47 9.63 12.09 -7.36
C PHE A 47 9.43 13.08 -8.53
N GLY A 48 10.10 14.23 -8.51
CA GLY A 48 10.05 15.22 -9.60
C GLY A 48 8.66 15.82 -9.80
N ARG A 49 7.90 16.00 -8.73
CA ARG A 49 6.55 16.59 -8.79
C ARG A 49 6.62 18.08 -9.11
N ALA A 50 5.77 18.52 -10.04
CA ALA A 50 5.57 19.95 -10.32
C ALA A 50 4.72 20.61 -9.22
N GLU A 51 4.73 21.95 -9.15
CA GLU A 51 3.78 22.68 -8.32
C GLU A 51 2.35 22.51 -8.86
N PHE A 52 1.36 22.59 -7.95
CA PHE A 52 -0.04 22.37 -8.34
C PHE A 52 -0.49 23.34 -9.42
N GLY A 53 -0.97 22.80 -10.54
CA GLY A 53 -1.51 23.57 -11.66
C GLY A 53 -0.48 24.18 -12.62
N GLU A 54 0.82 24.17 -12.28
CA GLU A 54 1.88 24.75 -13.12
C GLU A 54 2.46 23.79 -14.14
N GLY A 55 2.28 22.46 -13.93
CA GLY A 55 2.74 21.44 -14.86
C GLY A 55 1.93 21.37 -16.15
N GLU A 56 2.46 20.66 -17.12
CA GLU A 56 1.73 20.28 -18.33
C GLU A 56 1.01 18.94 -18.12
N TYR A 57 -0.04 18.68 -18.91
CA TYR A 57 -0.67 17.36 -18.96
C TYR A 57 0.30 16.36 -19.58
N ARG A 58 0.82 15.44 -18.77
CA ARG A 58 1.74 14.38 -19.20
C ARG A 58 1.13 13.03 -18.93
N TYR A 59 1.25 12.13 -19.90
CA TYR A 59 0.81 10.75 -19.74
C TYR A 59 1.70 9.80 -20.52
N ASN A 60 1.88 8.62 -19.96
CA ASN A 60 2.53 7.48 -20.60
C ASN A 60 1.57 6.28 -20.60
N LEU A 61 1.17 5.84 -21.79
CA LEU A 61 0.28 4.68 -21.98
C LEU A 61 1.03 3.46 -22.50
N THR A 62 2.35 3.55 -22.67
CA THR A 62 3.17 2.46 -23.16
C THR A 62 3.77 1.68 -22.01
N LEU A 63 3.39 0.41 -21.86
CA LEU A 63 3.93 -0.47 -20.82
C LEU A 63 5.44 -0.62 -20.92
N PHE A 64 6.11 -0.65 -19.79
CA PHE A 64 7.55 -0.81 -19.59
C PHE A 64 8.41 0.32 -20.17
N GLN A 65 7.81 1.43 -20.61
CA GLN A 65 8.56 2.56 -21.17
C GLN A 65 9.37 3.28 -20.07
N GLU A 66 8.73 3.65 -18.97
CA GLU A 66 9.40 4.34 -17.86
C GLU A 66 10.33 3.41 -17.09
N ILE A 67 9.92 2.17 -16.85
CA ILE A 67 10.79 1.14 -16.27
C ILE A 67 12.06 0.96 -17.09
N GLY A 68 11.92 0.81 -18.42
CA GLY A 68 13.07 0.69 -19.33
C GLY A 68 13.94 1.94 -19.36
N ARG A 69 13.34 3.12 -19.32
CA ARG A 69 14.06 4.40 -19.25
C ARG A 69 14.93 4.50 -17.99
N TYR A 70 14.37 4.21 -16.82
CA TYR A 70 15.12 4.25 -15.56
C TYR A 70 16.21 3.17 -15.49
N TYR A 71 15.95 1.98 -16.04
CA TYR A 71 16.95 0.91 -16.15
C TYR A 71 18.13 1.33 -17.01
N ASN A 72 17.88 1.86 -18.22
CA ASN A 72 18.93 2.31 -19.14
C ASN A 72 19.73 3.48 -18.54
N LEU A 73 19.09 4.42 -17.86
CA LEU A 73 19.79 5.49 -17.13
C LEU A 73 20.72 4.94 -16.04
N GLY A 74 20.30 3.87 -15.36
CA GLY A 74 21.15 3.17 -14.38
C GLY A 74 22.37 2.54 -15.02
N MET A 75 22.19 1.87 -16.17
CA MET A 75 23.27 1.22 -16.91
C MET A 75 24.25 2.22 -17.53
N ASP A 76 23.73 3.25 -18.21
CA ASP A 76 24.54 4.19 -18.98
C ASP A 76 25.29 5.19 -18.09
N ARG A 77 24.69 5.63 -17.00
CA ARG A 77 25.22 6.68 -16.11
C ARG A 77 25.64 6.19 -14.74
N GLY A 78 25.47 4.89 -14.43
CA GLY A 78 25.74 4.32 -13.12
C GLY A 78 24.82 4.84 -12.00
N SER A 79 23.77 5.58 -12.33
CA SER A 79 22.86 6.18 -11.36
C SER A 79 21.57 5.36 -11.23
N TRP A 80 21.54 4.46 -10.28
CA TRP A 80 20.39 3.60 -9.98
C TRP A 80 19.33 4.29 -9.10
N TYR A 81 19.58 5.55 -8.68
CA TYR A 81 18.67 6.27 -7.78
C TYR A 81 17.25 6.38 -8.35
N LEU A 82 17.10 6.76 -9.63
CA LEU A 82 15.79 6.89 -10.25
C LEU A 82 15.06 5.55 -10.39
N PHE A 83 15.79 4.49 -10.72
CA PHE A 83 15.24 3.14 -10.78
C PHE A 83 14.74 2.69 -9.40
N ILE A 84 15.55 2.85 -8.36
CA ILE A 84 15.19 2.44 -7.00
C ILE A 84 13.99 3.25 -6.49
N THR A 85 13.98 4.56 -6.70
CA THR A 85 12.89 5.41 -6.19
C THR A 85 11.58 5.21 -6.94
N ASN A 86 11.60 5.13 -8.27
CA ASN A 86 10.38 5.06 -9.06
C ASN A 86 9.91 3.62 -9.30
N VAL A 87 10.78 2.66 -9.47
CA VAL A 87 10.37 1.27 -9.70
C VAL A 87 10.19 0.51 -8.38
N ILE A 88 11.26 0.41 -7.59
CA ILE A 88 11.21 -0.32 -6.31
C ILE A 88 10.35 0.44 -5.29
N GLY A 89 10.44 1.77 -5.28
CA GLY A 89 9.65 2.64 -4.40
C GLY A 89 8.14 2.41 -4.55
N ASN A 90 7.60 2.41 -5.79
CA ASN A 90 6.19 2.18 -6.06
C ASN A 90 5.72 0.80 -5.56
N ILE A 91 6.53 -0.24 -5.77
CA ILE A 91 6.23 -1.57 -5.24
C ILE A 91 6.16 -1.54 -3.70
N VAL A 92 7.20 -1.01 -3.06
CA VAL A 92 7.33 -1.04 -1.59
C VAL A 92 6.25 -0.24 -0.90
N VAL A 93 5.89 0.94 -1.42
CA VAL A 93 4.88 1.80 -0.79
C VAL A 93 3.45 1.27 -0.95
N PHE A 94 3.15 0.37 -1.88
CA PHE A 94 1.84 -0.25 -1.99
C PHE A 94 1.70 -1.58 -1.22
N MET A 95 2.79 -2.20 -0.78
CA MET A 95 2.74 -3.42 0.05
C MET A 95 1.92 -3.24 1.34
N PRO A 96 2.13 -2.19 2.17
CA PRO A 96 1.35 -1.97 3.38
C PRO A 96 -0.13 -1.73 3.12
N VAL A 97 -0.51 -1.10 2.00
CA VAL A 97 -1.92 -0.89 1.61
C VAL A 97 -2.66 -2.23 1.59
N ALA A 98 -2.14 -3.20 0.85
CA ALA A 98 -2.74 -4.53 0.75
C ALA A 98 -2.79 -5.25 2.11
N ILE A 99 -1.75 -5.12 2.94
CA ILE A 99 -1.70 -5.71 4.28
C ILE A 99 -2.80 -5.12 5.17
N PHE A 100 -2.93 -3.79 5.21
CA PHE A 100 -3.99 -3.13 5.99
C PHE A 100 -5.39 -3.50 5.51
N LEU A 101 -5.64 -3.50 4.20
CA LEU A 101 -6.92 -3.91 3.63
C LEU A 101 -7.29 -5.33 4.09
N ARG A 102 -6.38 -6.29 4.01
CA ARG A 102 -6.63 -7.69 4.40
C ARG A 102 -6.79 -7.91 5.91
N VAL A 103 -6.22 -7.05 6.73
CA VAL A 103 -6.33 -7.13 8.19
C VAL A 103 -7.59 -6.42 8.69
N LEU A 104 -7.92 -5.27 8.13
CA LEU A 104 -8.98 -4.39 8.61
C LEU A 104 -10.33 -4.66 7.98
N VAL A 105 -10.37 -4.96 6.68
CA VAL A 105 -11.60 -5.08 5.90
C VAL A 105 -11.99 -6.55 5.73
N LYS A 106 -13.13 -6.94 6.29
CA LYS A 106 -13.59 -8.34 6.24
C LYS A 106 -13.78 -8.89 4.81
N ARG A 107 -14.21 -8.04 3.87
CA ARG A 107 -14.41 -8.41 2.46
C ARG A 107 -13.08 -8.65 1.74
N CYS A 108 -11.99 -8.00 2.13
CA CYS A 108 -10.65 -8.18 1.55
C CYS A 108 -9.95 -9.49 1.99
N LYS A 109 -10.67 -10.49 2.49
CA LYS A 109 -10.17 -11.87 2.59
C LYS A 109 -9.97 -12.50 1.21
N SER A 110 -10.75 -12.08 0.21
CA SER A 110 -10.51 -12.42 -1.19
C SER A 110 -9.22 -11.75 -1.68
N VAL A 111 -8.35 -12.55 -2.29
CA VAL A 111 -7.10 -12.07 -2.91
C VAL A 111 -7.42 -11.15 -4.07
N LEU A 112 -8.33 -11.59 -4.96
CA LEU A 112 -8.73 -10.83 -6.14
C LEU A 112 -9.29 -9.45 -5.76
N LEU A 113 -10.20 -9.38 -4.78
CA LEU A 113 -10.76 -8.11 -4.34
C LEU A 113 -9.69 -7.17 -3.78
N THR A 114 -8.70 -7.70 -3.07
CA THR A 114 -7.59 -6.88 -2.55
C THR A 114 -6.74 -6.31 -3.69
N ILE A 115 -6.44 -7.14 -4.71
CA ILE A 115 -5.68 -6.70 -5.90
C ILE A 115 -6.46 -5.62 -6.66
N LEU A 116 -7.75 -5.82 -6.90
CA LEU A 116 -8.60 -4.83 -7.57
C LEU A 116 -8.66 -3.51 -6.81
N LEU A 117 -8.75 -3.53 -5.48
CA LEU A 117 -8.72 -2.31 -4.67
C LEU A 117 -7.35 -1.61 -4.71
N CYS A 118 -6.25 -2.35 -4.76
CA CYS A 118 -4.93 -1.75 -4.95
C CYS A 118 -4.81 -1.08 -6.33
N LEU A 119 -5.29 -1.74 -7.38
CA LEU A 119 -5.35 -1.19 -8.73
C LEU A 119 -6.22 0.08 -8.79
N GLU A 120 -7.42 0.05 -8.19
CA GLU A 120 -8.33 1.19 -8.15
C GLU A 120 -7.72 2.38 -7.40
N MET A 121 -7.07 2.13 -6.26
CA MET A 121 -6.37 3.19 -5.51
C MET A 121 -5.20 3.77 -6.30
N SER A 122 -4.44 2.94 -7.02
CA SER A 122 -3.37 3.40 -7.90
C SER A 122 -3.93 4.23 -9.05
N LEU A 123 -4.96 3.74 -9.74
CA LEU A 123 -5.62 4.47 -10.83
C LEU A 123 -6.16 5.83 -10.35
N PHE A 124 -6.79 5.86 -9.17
CA PHE A 124 -7.26 7.11 -8.58
C PHE A 124 -6.11 8.10 -8.36
N ALA A 125 -4.97 7.65 -7.84
CA ALA A 125 -3.79 8.48 -7.64
C ALA A 125 -3.28 9.06 -8.96
N GLU A 126 -3.13 8.22 -9.99
CA GLU A 126 -2.67 8.64 -11.33
C GLU A 126 -3.61 9.66 -11.98
N VAL A 127 -4.93 9.44 -11.87
CA VAL A 127 -5.92 10.39 -12.39
C VAL A 127 -5.83 11.73 -11.64
N VAL A 128 -5.67 11.72 -10.32
CA VAL A 128 -5.52 12.95 -9.53
C VAL A 128 -4.22 13.66 -9.91
N GLN A 129 -3.10 12.95 -10.09
CA GLN A 129 -1.83 13.56 -10.53
C GLN A 129 -1.96 14.21 -11.90
N LEU A 130 -2.66 13.58 -12.83
CA LEU A 130 -2.93 14.15 -14.15
C LEU A 130 -3.77 15.43 -14.06
N ILE A 131 -4.91 15.39 -13.34
CA ILE A 131 -5.83 16.53 -13.21
C ILE A 131 -5.16 17.71 -12.50
N THR A 132 -4.39 17.43 -11.45
CA THR A 132 -3.69 18.47 -10.66
C THR A 132 -2.38 18.91 -11.31
N LYS A 133 -1.94 18.25 -12.39
CA LYS A 133 -0.70 18.50 -13.12
C LYS A 133 0.58 18.39 -12.29
N VAL A 134 0.53 17.76 -11.12
CA VAL A 134 1.71 17.53 -10.26
C VAL A 134 2.59 16.37 -10.71
N GLY A 135 2.06 15.49 -11.56
CA GLY A 135 2.75 14.30 -12.09
C GLY A 135 2.32 13.99 -13.51
N SER A 136 2.69 12.80 -13.97
CA SER A 136 2.22 12.20 -15.22
C SER A 136 1.34 11.01 -14.90
N PHE A 137 0.27 10.79 -15.68
CA PHE A 137 -0.44 9.51 -15.65
C PHE A 137 0.44 8.44 -16.27
N ASP A 138 0.76 7.39 -15.52
CA ASP A 138 1.69 6.35 -15.98
C ASP A 138 1.14 4.94 -15.73
N VAL A 139 1.02 4.17 -16.83
CA VAL A 139 0.57 2.78 -16.74
C VAL A 139 1.59 1.85 -16.09
N ASP A 140 2.89 2.20 -16.12
CA ASP A 140 3.93 1.45 -15.40
C ASP A 140 3.74 1.60 -13.89
N ASP A 141 3.35 2.79 -13.40
CA ASP A 141 3.06 3.01 -11.98
C ASP A 141 1.81 2.22 -11.54
N LEU A 142 0.76 2.13 -12.38
CA LEU A 142 -0.38 1.26 -12.12
C LEU A 142 0.04 -0.20 -11.94
N LEU A 143 0.93 -0.68 -12.81
CA LEU A 143 1.46 -2.04 -12.77
C LEU A 143 2.28 -2.27 -11.50
N LEU A 144 3.24 -1.38 -11.21
CA LEU A 144 4.16 -1.48 -10.07
C LEU A 144 3.43 -1.41 -8.73
N ASN A 145 2.49 -0.48 -8.58
CA ASN A 145 1.67 -0.32 -7.39
C ASN A 145 0.78 -1.55 -7.14
N THR A 146 0.16 -2.08 -8.20
CA THR A 146 -0.66 -3.31 -8.11
C THR A 146 0.21 -4.52 -7.75
N PHE A 147 1.40 -4.63 -8.36
CA PHE A 147 2.38 -5.66 -8.03
C PHE A 147 2.86 -5.55 -6.57
N GLY A 148 3.08 -4.34 -6.08
CA GLY A 148 3.33 -4.06 -4.66
C GLY A 148 2.23 -4.60 -3.76
N GLY A 149 0.97 -4.40 -4.14
CA GLY A 149 -0.18 -5.00 -3.45
C GLY A 149 -0.11 -6.53 -3.39
N ILE A 150 0.25 -7.20 -4.50
CA ILE A 150 0.44 -8.66 -4.56
C ILE A 150 1.57 -9.09 -3.63
N CYS A 151 2.71 -8.40 -3.66
CA CYS A 151 3.83 -8.66 -2.75
C CYS A 151 3.41 -8.53 -1.28
N GLY A 152 2.61 -7.51 -0.93
CA GLY A 152 2.05 -7.33 0.42
C GLY A 152 1.15 -8.49 0.85
N ILE A 153 0.32 -9.02 -0.06
CA ILE A 153 -0.52 -10.20 0.21
C ILE A 153 0.35 -11.43 0.50
N ILE A 154 1.39 -11.67 -0.30
CA ILE A 154 2.32 -12.79 -0.15
C ILE A 154 3.07 -12.66 1.19
N LEU A 155 3.60 -11.49 1.49
CA LEU A 155 4.30 -11.22 2.76
C LEU A 155 3.43 -11.51 3.96
N LEU A 156 2.17 -11.05 3.94
CA LEU A 156 1.20 -11.34 5.01
C LEU A 156 0.88 -12.83 5.11
N ALA A 157 0.80 -13.56 4.00
CA ALA A 157 0.57 -15.00 4.00
C ALA A 157 1.74 -15.77 4.62
N ILE A 158 2.99 -15.42 4.25
CA ILE A 158 4.21 -15.99 4.83
C ILE A 158 4.26 -15.71 6.34
N TRP A 159 4.03 -14.45 6.73
CA TRP A 159 4.02 -14.08 8.15
C TRP A 159 3.00 -14.89 8.96
N ARG A 160 1.78 -15.09 8.45
CA ARG A 160 0.74 -15.91 9.09
C ARG A 160 1.13 -17.38 9.17
N ALA A 161 1.74 -17.93 8.12
CA ALA A 161 2.21 -19.32 8.12
C ALA A 161 3.29 -19.56 9.18
N CYS A 162 4.24 -18.64 9.31
CA CYS A 162 5.32 -18.73 10.31
C CYS A 162 4.82 -18.57 11.75
N HIS A 163 3.85 -17.67 11.99
CA HIS A 163 3.34 -17.40 13.34
C HIS A 163 2.15 -18.28 13.75
N GLY A 164 1.41 -18.84 12.79
CA GLY A 164 0.32 -19.77 13.04
C GLY A 164 0.80 -21.12 13.56
N ARG A 165 1.98 -21.57 13.14
CA ARG A 165 2.60 -22.83 13.63
C ARG A 165 2.99 -22.79 15.11
N LYS A 166 3.31 -21.62 15.68
CA LYS A 166 3.68 -21.50 17.10
C LYS A 166 2.52 -21.63 18.09
N LYS A 167 1.27 -21.65 17.64
CA LYS A 167 0.08 -21.83 18.51
C LYS A 167 -0.36 -23.28 18.68
N ASN A 168 0.23 -24.21 17.94
CA ASN A 168 -0.12 -25.63 17.96
C ASN A 168 1.01 -26.53 18.51
N LEU A 169 2.01 -25.92 19.17
CA LEU A 169 3.05 -26.58 19.99
C LEU A 169 2.89 -26.14 21.45
#